data_5cded3a4cca73160aa608e6a297ca7e7
#
_entry.id   5cded3a4cca73160aa608e6a297ca7e7
#
_cell.length_a   1.000
_cell.length_b   1.000
_cell.length_c   1.000
_cell.angle_alpha   90.00
_cell.angle_beta   90.00
_cell.angle_gamma   90.00
#
_symmetry.space_group_name_H-M   'P 1'
#
loop_
_entity.id
_entity.type
_entity.pdbx_description
1 polymer ?
#
loop_
_entity_poly.entity_id
_entity_poly.type
_entity_poly.pdbx_seq_one_letter_code
_entity_poly.pdbx_strand_id
1 'polypeptide(L)'
;MYVLIAVVPVALFVLVQIPLVWQWHAVTHSQQLMNGIREEVLRLQWLTADIENGFRGYVLTNQATFLHPVVAGEAKVQDSVDQLFRLTKDLPNLQARVKVLAMRLHEMIESKRQLTLQIDNGKQDDVLGYIRAGEGLVLSKTIEKAVEDFNARLAEEFSRVDSDEQALKDETIRRLVIADVAMLVLGIVATWVVFRSSSGWVKV
;
A
#
# COMPACT_ATOMS: atom_id res chain seq x y z
N MET A 1 4.60 51.95 -11.69
CA MET A 1 3.38 51.70 -10.93
C MET A 1 2.50 50.59 -11.52
N TYR A 2 2.27 50.56 -12.85
CA TYR A 2 1.43 49.51 -13.51
C TYR A 2 2.03 48.08 -13.45
N VAL A 3 3.34 47.93 -13.45
CA VAL A 3 4.04 46.63 -13.35
C VAL A 3 3.79 45.96 -11.98
N LEU A 4 3.78 46.74 -10.90
CA LEU A 4 3.50 46.23 -9.55
C LEU A 4 2.05 45.70 -9.41
N ILE A 5 1.07 46.33 -10.10
CA ILE A 5 -0.33 45.91 -10.09
C ILE A 5 -0.53 44.56 -10.77
N ALA A 6 0.31 44.23 -11.78
CA ALA A 6 0.25 42.92 -12.46
C ALA A 6 1.07 41.84 -11.76
N VAL A 7 2.20 42.18 -11.13
CA VAL A 7 3.10 41.21 -10.52
C VAL A 7 2.58 40.67 -9.18
N VAL A 8 1.94 41.50 -8.38
CA VAL A 8 1.45 41.09 -7.05
C VAL A 8 0.39 39.96 -7.12
N PRO A 9 -0.65 40.02 -7.99
CA PRO A 9 -1.61 38.91 -8.11
C PRO A 9 -0.97 37.59 -8.61
N VAL A 10 -0.03 37.68 -9.53
CA VAL A 10 0.69 36.51 -10.04
C VAL A 10 1.57 35.86 -8.94
N ALA A 11 2.26 36.67 -8.16
CA ALA A 11 3.07 36.18 -7.05
C ALA A 11 2.20 35.52 -5.96
N LEU A 12 1.06 36.12 -5.63
CA LEU A 12 0.08 35.56 -4.70
C LEU A 12 -0.51 34.24 -5.22
N PHE A 13 -0.84 34.16 -6.52
CA PHE A 13 -1.34 32.94 -7.15
C PHE A 13 -0.29 31.82 -7.04
N VAL A 14 0.96 32.07 -7.36
CA VAL A 14 2.04 31.09 -7.27
C VAL A 14 2.24 30.61 -5.82
N LEU A 15 2.21 31.52 -4.84
CA LEU A 15 2.33 31.19 -3.41
C LEU A 15 1.21 30.29 -2.90
N VAL A 16 0.00 30.47 -3.43
CA VAL A 16 -1.16 29.64 -3.07
C VAL A 16 -1.10 28.25 -3.70
N GLN A 17 -0.45 28.09 -4.88
CA GLN A 17 -0.31 26.80 -5.57
C GLN A 17 0.76 25.88 -4.94
N ILE A 18 1.77 26.42 -4.27
CA ILE A 18 2.87 25.64 -3.69
C ILE A 18 2.35 24.56 -2.71
N PRO A 19 1.51 24.84 -1.71
CA PRO A 19 1.01 23.83 -0.77
C PRO A 19 0.19 22.72 -1.47
N LEU A 20 -0.50 23.04 -2.57
CA LEU A 20 -1.27 22.06 -3.33
C LEU A 20 -0.38 20.98 -3.95
N VAL A 21 0.75 21.37 -4.54
CA VAL A 21 1.73 20.45 -5.13
C VAL A 21 2.33 19.52 -4.06
N TRP A 22 2.64 20.05 -2.89
CA TRP A 22 3.18 19.25 -1.78
C TRP A 22 2.16 18.22 -1.26
N GLN A 23 0.90 18.58 -1.16
CA GLN A 23 -0.16 17.65 -0.75
C GLN A 23 -0.39 16.52 -1.77
N TRP A 24 -0.31 16.79 -3.07
CA TRP A 24 -0.40 15.77 -4.11
C TRP A 24 0.70 14.72 -3.97
N HIS A 25 1.91 15.14 -3.66
CA HIS A 25 3.02 14.22 -3.43
C HIS A 25 2.79 13.31 -2.20
N ALA A 26 2.26 13.83 -1.12
CA ALA A 26 1.99 13.04 0.09
C ALA A 26 0.94 11.95 -0.16
N VAL A 27 -0.18 12.29 -0.82
CA VAL A 27 -1.26 11.34 -1.17
C VAL A 27 -0.77 10.22 -2.09
N THR A 28 0.04 10.58 -3.10
CA THR A 28 0.58 9.59 -4.02
C THR A 28 1.52 8.61 -3.31
N HIS A 29 2.27 9.10 -2.33
CA HIS A 29 3.20 8.26 -1.57
C HIS A 29 2.46 7.26 -0.67
N SER A 30 1.41 7.66 0.05
CA SER A 30 0.65 6.75 0.92
C SER A 30 -0.10 5.68 0.12
N GLN A 31 -0.68 6.03 -1.03
CA GLN A 31 -1.30 5.06 -1.94
C GLN A 31 -0.29 4.08 -2.53
N GLN A 32 0.90 4.54 -2.93
CA GLN A 32 1.96 3.67 -3.41
C GLN A 32 2.43 2.70 -2.34
N LEU A 33 2.59 3.17 -1.10
CA LEU A 33 2.95 2.33 0.04
C LEU A 33 1.88 1.25 0.29
N MET A 34 0.61 1.63 0.34
CA MET A 34 -0.50 0.70 0.51
C MET A 34 -0.55 -0.36 -0.60
N ASN A 35 -0.39 0.06 -1.85
CA ASN A 35 -0.39 -0.85 -2.99
C ASN A 35 0.81 -1.80 -2.93
N GLY A 36 2.00 -1.32 -2.59
CA GLY A 36 3.19 -2.14 -2.39
C GLY A 36 3.00 -3.19 -1.30
N ILE A 37 2.40 -2.81 -0.16
CA ILE A 37 2.08 -3.75 0.92
C ILE A 37 1.08 -4.82 0.45
N ARG A 38 0.02 -4.42 -0.24
CA ARG A 38 -0.98 -5.36 -0.78
C ARG A 38 -0.39 -6.34 -1.79
N GLU A 39 0.47 -5.84 -2.66
CA GLU A 39 1.14 -6.68 -3.66
C GLU A 39 1.99 -7.77 -3.00
N GLU A 40 2.76 -7.44 -1.96
CA GLU A 40 3.56 -8.45 -1.25
C GLU A 40 2.69 -9.45 -0.47
N VAL A 41 1.57 -9.04 0.12
CA VAL A 41 0.63 -9.96 0.76
C VAL A 41 0.01 -10.92 -0.26
N LEU A 42 -0.42 -10.42 -1.42
CA LEU A 42 -0.92 -11.27 -2.51
C LEU A 42 0.15 -12.23 -3.03
N ARG A 43 1.38 -11.77 -3.15
CA ARG A 43 2.53 -12.61 -3.52
C ARG A 43 2.73 -13.74 -2.52
N LEU A 44 2.69 -13.46 -1.21
CA LEU A 44 2.81 -14.49 -0.17
C LEU A 44 1.66 -15.50 -0.23
N GLN A 45 0.41 -15.07 -0.47
CA GLN A 45 -0.72 -15.97 -0.65
C GLN A 45 -0.52 -16.90 -1.87
N TRP A 46 -0.06 -16.34 -2.99
CA TRP A 46 0.26 -17.12 -4.18
C TRP A 46 1.39 -18.13 -3.95
N LEU A 47 2.50 -17.70 -3.33
CA LEU A 47 3.62 -18.57 -2.98
C LEU A 47 3.19 -19.71 -2.04
N THR A 48 2.34 -19.41 -1.05
CA THR A 48 1.77 -20.41 -0.13
C THR A 48 1.00 -21.48 -0.89
N ALA A 49 0.13 -21.07 -1.82
CA ALA A 49 -0.64 -21.99 -2.65
C ALA A 49 0.26 -22.83 -3.59
N ASP A 50 1.28 -22.22 -4.17
CA ASP A 50 2.25 -22.91 -5.05
C ASP A 50 3.06 -23.97 -4.31
N ILE A 51 3.56 -23.63 -3.11
CA ILE A 51 4.26 -24.56 -2.21
C ILE A 51 3.33 -25.73 -1.83
N GLU A 52 2.09 -25.46 -1.43
CA GLU A 52 1.11 -26.47 -1.05
C GLU A 52 0.78 -27.41 -2.21
N ASN A 53 0.54 -26.85 -3.41
CA ASN A 53 0.25 -27.63 -4.61
C ASN A 53 1.45 -28.49 -5.04
N GLY A 54 2.67 -27.93 -4.99
CA GLY A 54 3.88 -28.66 -5.27
C GLY A 54 4.09 -29.82 -4.30
N PHE A 55 3.92 -29.58 -3.00
CA PHE A 55 4.02 -30.63 -1.99
C PHE A 55 2.98 -31.74 -2.21
N ARG A 56 1.72 -31.40 -2.45
CA ARG A 56 0.67 -32.41 -2.74
C ARG A 56 0.99 -33.22 -3.99
N GLY A 57 1.47 -32.57 -5.06
CA GLY A 57 1.90 -33.23 -6.27
C GLY A 57 3.01 -34.25 -5.99
N TYR A 58 4.00 -33.89 -5.16
CA TYR A 58 5.07 -34.79 -4.75
C TYR A 58 4.55 -36.00 -3.95
N VAL A 59 3.70 -35.74 -2.94
CA VAL A 59 3.13 -36.86 -2.13
C VAL A 59 2.37 -37.89 -2.98
N LEU A 60 1.62 -37.40 -3.99
CA LEU A 60 0.81 -38.27 -4.83
C LEU A 60 1.58 -39.01 -5.90
N THR A 61 2.67 -38.45 -6.42
CA THR A 61 3.39 -38.96 -7.60
C THR A 61 4.79 -39.47 -7.31
N ASN A 62 5.35 -39.04 -6.17
CA ASN A 62 6.77 -39.25 -5.81
C ASN A 62 7.74 -38.69 -6.87
N GLN A 63 7.31 -37.69 -7.67
CA GLN A 63 8.15 -37.08 -8.70
C GLN A 63 8.80 -35.81 -8.14
N ALA A 64 10.13 -35.76 -8.09
CA ALA A 64 10.92 -34.67 -7.54
C ALA A 64 10.66 -33.31 -8.25
N THR A 65 10.16 -33.32 -9.48
CA THR A 65 9.79 -32.10 -10.20
C THR A 65 8.73 -31.25 -9.47
N PHE A 66 7.84 -31.89 -8.71
CA PHE A 66 6.83 -31.21 -7.89
C PHE A 66 7.43 -30.54 -6.65
N LEU A 67 8.64 -30.86 -6.24
CA LEU A 67 9.31 -30.19 -5.11
C LEU A 67 9.94 -28.85 -5.48
N HIS A 68 10.06 -28.53 -6.77
CA HIS A 68 10.65 -27.26 -7.19
C HIS A 68 9.98 -26.02 -6.55
N PRO A 69 8.64 -25.89 -6.51
CA PRO A 69 7.98 -24.79 -5.81
C PRO A 69 8.26 -24.79 -4.29
N VAL A 70 8.39 -25.96 -3.66
CA VAL A 70 8.67 -26.09 -2.23
C VAL A 70 10.07 -25.55 -1.90
N VAL A 71 11.08 -26.01 -2.65
CA VAL A 71 12.48 -25.61 -2.44
C VAL A 71 12.73 -24.15 -2.80
N ALA A 72 12.24 -23.70 -3.97
CA ALA A 72 12.40 -22.32 -4.42
C ALA A 72 11.50 -21.34 -3.67
N GLY A 73 10.40 -21.83 -3.11
CA GLY A 73 9.40 -21.02 -2.42
C GLY A 73 9.91 -20.42 -1.11
N GLU A 74 10.75 -21.15 -0.37
CA GLU A 74 11.30 -20.68 0.91
C GLU A 74 12.02 -19.34 0.77
N ALA A 75 12.96 -19.22 -0.16
CA ALA A 75 13.70 -17.98 -0.39
C ALA A 75 12.78 -16.84 -0.84
N LYS A 76 11.82 -17.14 -1.73
CA LYS A 76 10.85 -16.13 -2.21
C LYS A 76 9.91 -15.65 -1.12
N VAL A 77 9.47 -16.53 -0.22
CA VAL A 77 8.67 -16.18 0.95
C VAL A 77 9.46 -15.27 1.87
N GLN A 78 10.74 -15.60 2.14
CA GLN A 78 11.61 -14.77 2.96
C GLN A 78 11.81 -13.39 2.35
N ASP A 79 12.09 -13.28 1.05
CA ASP A 79 12.22 -12.01 0.34
C ASP A 79 10.98 -11.14 0.46
N SER A 80 9.79 -11.72 0.30
CA SER A 80 8.51 -10.99 0.42
C SER A 80 8.22 -10.56 1.87
N VAL A 81 8.55 -11.40 2.86
CA VAL A 81 8.45 -11.04 4.29
C VAL A 81 9.38 -9.90 4.62
N ASP A 82 10.63 -9.94 4.16
CA ASP A 82 11.61 -8.86 4.37
C ASP A 82 11.16 -7.56 3.70
N GLN A 83 10.53 -7.65 2.51
CA GLN A 83 9.94 -6.50 1.85
C GLN A 83 8.77 -5.91 2.65
N LEU A 84 7.89 -6.75 3.21
CA LEU A 84 6.82 -6.30 4.10
C LEU A 84 7.37 -5.60 5.34
N PHE A 85 8.44 -6.11 5.96
CA PHE A 85 9.09 -5.45 7.09
C PHE A 85 9.64 -4.06 6.70
N ARG A 86 10.23 -3.93 5.51
CA ARG A 86 10.71 -2.63 5.01
C ARG A 86 9.57 -1.66 4.75
N LEU A 87 8.49 -2.11 4.09
CA LEU A 87 7.33 -1.29 3.78
C LEU A 87 6.56 -0.83 5.03
N THR A 88 6.55 -1.67 6.07
CA THR A 88 5.81 -1.39 7.31
C THR A 88 6.68 -0.81 8.43
N LYS A 89 7.92 -0.39 8.15
CA LYS A 89 8.90 0.05 9.17
C LYS A 89 8.37 1.13 10.10
N ASP A 90 7.57 2.06 9.57
CA ASP A 90 7.00 3.20 10.29
C ASP A 90 5.56 2.92 10.78
N LEU A 91 5.08 1.66 10.66
CA LEU A 91 3.72 1.21 11.00
C LEU A 91 3.78 0.06 12.02
N PRO A 92 4.03 0.35 13.32
CA PRO A 92 4.33 -0.68 14.33
C PRO A 92 3.22 -1.72 14.50
N ASN A 93 1.96 -1.32 14.32
CA ASN A 93 0.82 -2.24 14.39
C ASN A 93 0.81 -3.24 13.24
N LEU A 94 1.19 -2.81 12.03
CA LEU A 94 1.33 -3.70 10.88
C LEU A 94 2.57 -4.57 11.01
N GLN A 95 3.70 -4.04 11.50
CA GLN A 95 4.89 -4.85 11.76
C GLN A 95 4.62 -6.02 12.72
N ALA A 96 3.80 -5.80 13.75
CA ALA A 96 3.39 -6.89 14.64
C ALA A 96 2.64 -8.00 13.89
N ARG A 97 1.80 -7.64 12.90
CA ARG A 97 1.08 -8.59 12.05
C ARG A 97 1.99 -9.28 11.03
N VAL A 98 2.98 -8.57 10.47
CA VAL A 98 4.01 -9.19 9.61
C VAL A 98 4.76 -10.28 10.38
N LYS A 99 5.13 -10.04 11.64
CA LYS A 99 5.78 -11.06 12.50
C LYS A 99 4.93 -12.31 12.65
N VAL A 100 3.64 -12.16 12.91
CA VAL A 100 2.72 -13.30 13.05
C VAL A 100 2.62 -14.06 11.73
N LEU A 101 2.45 -13.36 10.60
CA LEU A 101 2.38 -13.95 9.27
C LEU A 101 3.67 -14.69 8.94
N ALA A 102 4.84 -14.08 9.17
CA ALA A 102 6.16 -14.69 8.94
C ALA A 102 6.34 -15.97 9.75
N MET A 103 5.92 -15.98 11.02
CA MET A 103 5.98 -17.17 11.87
C MET A 103 5.11 -18.30 11.31
N ARG A 104 3.88 -18.01 10.86
CA ARG A 104 2.99 -19.04 10.28
C ARG A 104 3.50 -19.59 8.95
N LEU A 105 4.08 -18.74 8.11
CA LEU A 105 4.71 -19.15 6.87
C LEU A 105 5.94 -20.05 7.12
N HIS A 106 6.75 -19.69 8.11
CA HIS A 106 7.90 -20.52 8.52
C HIS A 106 7.46 -21.89 9.04
N GLU A 107 6.43 -21.95 9.90
CA GLU A 107 5.83 -23.18 10.39
C GLU A 107 5.34 -24.08 9.23
N MET A 108 4.72 -23.50 8.22
CA MET A 108 4.27 -24.24 7.03
C MET A 108 5.44 -24.80 6.24
N ILE A 109 6.46 -24.00 5.94
CA ILE A 109 7.63 -24.41 5.17
C ILE A 109 8.36 -25.54 5.90
N GLU A 110 8.57 -25.39 7.21
CA GLU A 110 9.26 -26.41 8.01
C GLU A 110 8.44 -27.72 8.07
N SER A 111 7.11 -27.62 8.23
CA SER A 111 6.21 -28.79 8.15
C SER A 111 6.36 -29.53 6.81
N LYS A 112 6.38 -28.80 5.68
CA LYS A 112 6.54 -29.42 4.35
C LYS A 112 7.92 -30.07 4.20
N ARG A 113 8.97 -29.44 4.72
CA ARG A 113 10.33 -30.00 4.73
C ARG A 113 10.38 -31.31 5.50
N GLN A 114 9.82 -31.35 6.71
CA GLN A 114 9.78 -32.54 7.55
C GLN A 114 8.97 -33.68 6.91
N LEU A 115 7.82 -33.38 6.33
CA LEU A 115 7.00 -34.38 5.63
C LEU A 115 7.69 -34.91 4.36
N THR A 116 8.40 -34.05 3.62
CA THR A 116 9.22 -34.50 2.47
C THR A 116 10.29 -35.48 2.91
N LEU A 117 11.04 -35.19 3.99
CA LEU A 117 12.03 -36.10 4.55
C LEU A 117 11.42 -37.44 4.99
N GLN A 118 10.18 -37.45 5.49
CA GLN A 118 9.51 -38.71 5.83
C GLN A 118 9.22 -39.55 4.58
N ILE A 119 8.80 -38.93 3.48
CA ILE A 119 8.57 -39.62 2.20
C ILE A 119 9.87 -40.20 1.69
N ASP A 120 10.97 -39.46 1.70
CA ASP A 120 12.29 -39.88 1.24
C ASP A 120 12.81 -41.05 2.08
N ASN A 121 12.40 -41.15 3.35
CA ASN A 121 12.69 -42.26 4.25
C ASN A 121 11.70 -43.45 4.16
N GLY A 122 10.84 -43.46 3.13
CA GLY A 122 9.89 -44.56 2.87
C GLY A 122 8.61 -44.52 3.72
N LYS A 123 8.31 -43.40 4.41
CA LYS A 123 7.12 -43.24 5.26
C LYS A 123 5.98 -42.52 4.56
N GLN A 124 5.77 -42.80 3.27
CA GLN A 124 4.75 -42.16 2.46
C GLN A 124 3.33 -42.39 3.03
N ASP A 125 3.03 -43.54 3.57
CA ASP A 125 1.71 -43.85 4.16
C ASP A 125 1.41 -43.00 5.38
N ASP A 126 2.43 -42.70 6.22
CA ASP A 126 2.27 -41.80 7.38
C ASP A 126 1.91 -40.36 6.92
N VAL A 127 2.56 -39.89 5.86
CA VAL A 127 2.30 -38.57 5.27
C VAL A 127 0.92 -38.51 4.62
N LEU A 128 0.50 -39.59 3.95
CA LEU A 128 -0.87 -39.70 3.44
C LEU A 128 -1.91 -39.69 4.59
N GLY A 129 -1.58 -40.34 5.72
CA GLY A 129 -2.36 -40.26 6.95
C GLY A 129 -2.53 -38.82 7.46
N TYR A 130 -1.43 -38.07 7.54
CA TYR A 130 -1.43 -36.66 7.91
C TYR A 130 -2.34 -35.79 7.00
N ILE A 131 -2.26 -36.02 5.68
CA ILE A 131 -3.11 -35.31 4.71
C ILE A 131 -4.59 -35.69 4.91
N ARG A 132 -4.91 -36.99 5.08
CA ARG A 132 -6.29 -37.46 5.30
C ARG A 132 -6.88 -36.96 6.61
N ALA A 133 -6.07 -36.79 7.64
CA ALA A 133 -6.47 -36.19 8.91
C ALA A 133 -6.76 -34.67 8.81
N GLY A 134 -6.40 -34.03 7.69
CA GLY A 134 -6.62 -32.61 7.47
C GLY A 134 -5.66 -31.69 8.22
N GLU A 135 -4.57 -32.21 8.79
CA GLU A 135 -3.62 -31.42 9.58
C GLU A 135 -2.98 -30.30 8.74
N GLY A 136 -2.68 -30.56 7.45
CA GLY A 136 -2.22 -29.53 6.52
C GLY A 136 -3.25 -28.41 6.29
N LEU A 137 -4.55 -28.74 6.31
CA LEU A 137 -5.63 -27.77 6.17
C LEU A 137 -5.70 -26.81 7.39
N VAL A 138 -5.46 -27.32 8.59
CA VAL A 138 -5.43 -26.51 9.81
C VAL A 138 -4.33 -25.44 9.69
N LEU A 139 -3.14 -25.81 9.22
CA LEU A 139 -2.02 -24.89 9.05
C LEU A 139 -2.33 -23.84 7.98
N SER A 140 -2.90 -24.23 6.83
CA SER A 140 -3.32 -23.29 5.78
C SER A 140 -4.35 -22.29 6.31
N LYS A 141 -5.34 -22.72 7.10
CA LYS A 141 -6.34 -21.84 7.73
C LYS A 141 -5.71 -20.84 8.72
N THR A 142 -4.66 -21.22 9.43
CA THR A 142 -3.96 -20.27 10.33
C THR A 142 -3.25 -19.17 9.54
N ILE A 143 -2.73 -19.48 8.35
CA ILE A 143 -2.11 -18.49 7.44
C ILE A 143 -3.19 -17.59 6.85
N GLU A 144 -4.29 -18.15 6.34
CA GLU A 144 -5.45 -17.38 5.84
C GLU A 144 -5.92 -16.36 6.88
N LYS A 145 -6.12 -16.82 8.13
CA LYS A 145 -6.51 -15.95 9.22
C LYS A 145 -5.47 -14.86 9.52
N ALA A 146 -4.18 -15.18 9.49
CA ALA A 146 -3.13 -14.19 9.69
C ALA A 146 -3.12 -13.12 8.58
N VAL A 147 -3.42 -13.51 7.33
CA VAL A 147 -3.59 -12.60 6.20
C VAL A 147 -4.85 -11.74 6.34
N GLU A 148 -5.98 -12.32 6.77
CA GLU A 148 -7.21 -11.57 7.04
C GLU A 148 -7.01 -10.53 8.14
N ASP A 149 -6.40 -10.92 9.26
CA ASP A 149 -6.07 -10.02 10.38
C ASP A 149 -5.11 -8.90 9.94
N PHE A 150 -4.15 -9.21 9.06
CA PHE A 150 -3.25 -8.23 8.48
C PHE A 150 -4.00 -7.24 7.58
N ASN A 151 -4.83 -7.75 6.66
CA ASN A 151 -5.60 -6.92 5.73
C ASN A 151 -6.62 -6.02 6.45
N ALA A 152 -7.28 -6.53 7.50
CA ALA A 152 -8.17 -5.73 8.33
C ALA A 152 -7.42 -4.58 9.00
N ARG A 153 -6.24 -4.84 9.54
CA ARG A 153 -5.40 -3.80 10.15
C ARG A 153 -4.84 -2.81 9.14
N LEU A 154 -4.45 -3.30 7.95
CA LEU A 154 -4.03 -2.45 6.84
C LEU A 154 -5.14 -1.47 6.45
N ALA A 155 -6.37 -1.96 6.29
CA ALA A 155 -7.53 -1.12 5.97
C ALA A 155 -7.78 -0.06 7.07
N GLU A 156 -7.66 -0.42 8.35
CA GLU A 156 -7.83 0.50 9.47
C GLU A 156 -6.75 1.59 9.48
N GLU A 157 -5.48 1.24 9.31
CA GLU A 157 -4.37 2.21 9.27
C GLU A 157 -4.54 3.22 8.12
N PHE A 158 -4.90 2.73 6.93
CA PHE A 158 -5.05 3.61 5.77
C PHE A 158 -6.38 4.37 5.74
N SER A 159 -7.46 3.86 6.35
CA SER A 159 -8.71 4.63 6.45
C SER A 159 -8.56 5.85 7.36
N ARG A 160 -7.75 5.76 8.41
CA ARG A 160 -7.41 6.92 9.25
C ARG A 160 -6.63 7.97 8.47
N VAL A 161 -5.61 7.55 7.74
CA VAL A 161 -4.81 8.44 6.89
C VAL A 161 -5.69 9.11 5.82
N ASP A 162 -6.56 8.34 5.16
CA ASP A 162 -7.45 8.85 4.10
C ASP A 162 -8.49 9.85 4.64
N SER A 163 -9.05 9.62 5.84
CA SER A 163 -9.99 10.55 6.49
C SER A 163 -9.34 11.87 6.90
N ASP A 164 -8.12 11.81 7.45
CA ASP A 164 -7.37 13.01 7.83
C ASP A 164 -6.93 13.79 6.58
N GLU A 165 -6.51 13.09 5.52
CA GLU A 165 -6.17 13.71 4.24
C GLU A 165 -7.38 14.32 3.53
N GLN A 166 -8.57 13.71 3.57
CA GLN A 166 -9.79 14.27 2.99
C GLN A 166 -10.21 15.55 3.70
N ALA A 167 -10.18 15.57 5.02
CA ALA A 167 -10.48 16.75 5.80
C ALA A 167 -9.52 17.93 5.49
N LEU A 168 -8.22 17.62 5.34
CA LEU A 168 -7.22 18.61 4.94
C LEU A 168 -7.41 19.09 3.50
N LYS A 169 -7.78 18.21 2.57
CA LYS A 169 -8.08 18.56 1.17
C LYS A 169 -9.28 19.49 1.08
N ASP A 170 -10.37 19.18 1.75
CA ASP A 170 -11.60 19.99 1.72
C ASP A 170 -11.34 21.39 2.27
N GLU A 171 -10.58 21.49 3.36
CA GLU A 171 -10.20 22.79 3.93
C GLU A 171 -9.29 23.59 2.98
N THR A 172 -8.31 22.91 2.35
CA THR A 172 -7.37 23.54 1.42
C THR A 172 -8.10 23.99 0.14
N ILE A 173 -8.96 23.15 -0.45
CA ILE A 173 -9.77 23.53 -1.62
C ILE A 173 -10.65 24.71 -1.29
N ARG A 174 -11.31 24.73 -0.12
CA ARG A 174 -12.14 25.86 0.31
C ARG A 174 -11.32 27.14 0.42
N ARG A 175 -10.11 27.09 1.02
CA ARG A 175 -9.21 28.25 1.13
C ARG A 175 -8.74 28.74 -0.24
N LEU A 176 -8.44 27.82 -1.17
CA LEU A 176 -8.06 28.14 -2.54
C LEU A 176 -9.18 28.83 -3.29
N VAL A 177 -10.40 28.30 -3.26
CA VAL A 177 -11.57 28.91 -3.91
C VAL A 177 -11.82 30.31 -3.36
N ILE A 178 -11.72 30.52 -2.05
CA ILE A 178 -11.87 31.85 -1.43
C ILE A 178 -10.76 32.80 -1.91
N ALA A 179 -9.51 32.35 -1.98
CA ALA A 179 -8.39 33.16 -2.45
C ALA A 179 -8.53 33.52 -3.94
N ASP A 180 -8.94 32.56 -4.78
CA ASP A 180 -9.16 32.80 -6.22
C ASP A 180 -10.31 33.79 -6.46
N VAL A 181 -11.42 33.67 -5.73
CA VAL A 181 -12.54 34.60 -5.79
C VAL A 181 -12.10 35.99 -5.32
N ALA A 182 -11.34 36.10 -4.23
CA ALA A 182 -10.84 37.38 -3.74
C ALA A 182 -9.88 38.03 -4.76
N MET A 183 -9.02 37.26 -5.41
CA MET A 183 -8.14 37.76 -6.47
C MET A 183 -8.90 38.21 -7.71
N LEU A 184 -9.94 37.50 -8.13
CA LEU A 184 -10.84 37.95 -9.21
C LEU A 184 -11.50 39.29 -8.90
N VAL A 185 -12.03 39.44 -7.69
CA VAL A 185 -12.65 40.70 -7.24
C VAL A 185 -11.60 41.82 -7.22
N LEU A 186 -10.43 41.61 -6.69
CA LEU A 186 -9.35 42.60 -6.67
C LEU A 186 -8.90 42.99 -8.09
N GLY A 187 -8.80 42.01 -9.01
CA GLY A 187 -8.48 42.24 -10.41
C GLY A 187 -9.55 43.15 -11.10
N ILE A 188 -10.83 42.87 -10.87
CA ILE A 188 -11.94 43.67 -11.40
C ILE A 188 -11.89 45.12 -10.84
N VAL A 189 -11.69 45.24 -9.51
CA VAL A 189 -11.59 46.57 -8.86
C VAL A 189 -10.39 47.36 -9.38
N ALA A 190 -9.23 46.71 -9.51
CA ALA A 190 -8.02 47.33 -10.04
C ALA A 190 -8.23 47.83 -11.48
N THR A 191 -8.81 46.98 -12.33
CA THR A 191 -9.15 47.33 -13.72
C THR A 191 -10.13 48.52 -13.80
N TRP A 192 -11.15 48.50 -12.94
CA TRP A 192 -12.14 49.61 -12.87
C TRP A 192 -11.49 50.91 -12.41
N VAL A 193 -10.61 50.90 -11.42
CA VAL A 193 -9.89 52.07 -10.93
C VAL A 193 -8.99 52.66 -12.03
N VAL A 194 -8.25 51.80 -12.76
CA VAL A 194 -7.39 52.22 -13.88
C VAL A 194 -8.22 52.84 -15.00
N PHE A 195 -9.36 52.23 -15.38
CA PHE A 195 -10.25 52.73 -16.40
C PHE A 195 -10.87 54.10 -16.01
N ARG A 196 -11.32 54.24 -14.75
CA ARG A 196 -11.86 55.50 -14.24
C ARG A 196 -10.80 56.63 -14.18
N SER A 197 -9.55 56.28 -13.84
CA SER A 197 -8.43 57.23 -13.81
C SER A 197 -8.02 57.69 -15.22
N SER A 198 -8.09 56.81 -16.22
CA SER A 198 -7.76 57.16 -17.61
C SER A 198 -8.84 57.95 -18.32
N SER A 199 -10.14 57.77 -17.96
CA SER A 199 -11.24 58.54 -18.55
C SER A 199 -11.33 59.97 -18.06
N GLY A 200 -10.60 60.35 -17.01
CA GLY A 200 -10.47 61.74 -16.52
C GLY A 200 -9.60 62.65 -17.38
N TRP A 201 -8.83 62.13 -18.36
CA TRP A 201 -7.91 62.91 -19.22
C TRP A 201 -8.49 63.29 -20.60
N VAL A 202 -9.74 62.93 -20.85
CA VAL A 202 -10.40 63.23 -22.16
C VAL A 202 -11.30 64.47 -22.09
N LYS A 203 -11.18 65.31 -21.06
CA LYS A 203 -11.88 66.61 -21.03
C LYS A 203 -10.88 67.77 -21.04
N VAL A 204 -10.30 68.06 -22.22
CA VAL A 204 -9.80 69.36 -22.60
C VAL A 204 -10.06 69.54 -24.11
#